data_9d6e45c9dcbc65ff81c53583efab21bb
#
_entry.id   9d6e45c9dcbc65ff81c53583efab21bb
#
_cell.length_a   1.000
_cell.length_b   1.000
_cell.length_c   1.000
_cell.angle_alpha   90.00
_cell.angle_beta   90.00
_cell.angle_gamma   90.00
#
_symmetry.space_group_name_H-M   'P 1'
#
loop_
_entity.id
_entity.type
_entity.pdbx_description
1 polymer ?
#
loop_
_entity_poly.entity_id
_entity_poly.type
_entity_poly.pdbx_seq_one_letter_code
_entity_poly.pdbx_strand_id
1 'polypeptide(L)'
;MHLSLEGGMTEFLKIGDGEIAYDVTGAGPLVVLVPGMGNSRRAFRFLVPALASAGYRVATTDLRGHGESSLGWDSYTRSDTADDVIALIEHLGEPAVVVGHSFAGGAATIAAARRPELVTALVEIAPFTRPQKPDLGALLRNGRYRTGMTRLMGVALLRSIGFWKSYLDHAYPGVKPADWTDYLAALDKDLRRPGRMAVVSAMGASAPADAGAHLDGIRCPALVVMGTHDPDWADPRAEADGVVAGMPAGLGRVVMIEGAGHYPHAQYPDEVAAAMLAFLGERARG
;
A
#
# COMPACT_ATOMS: atom_id res chain seq x y z
N MET A 1 0.40 26.41 1.49
CA MET A 1 1.56 25.99 0.70
C MET A 1 2.19 24.82 1.45
N HIS A 2 1.85 23.58 1.10
CA HIS A 2 2.42 22.39 1.73
C HIS A 2 3.69 22.01 0.98
N LEU A 3 4.79 21.89 1.73
CA LEU A 3 6.06 21.40 1.20
C LEU A 3 5.93 19.89 0.99
N SER A 4 6.05 19.45 -0.27
CA SER A 4 6.26 18.04 -0.61
C SER A 4 7.59 17.55 -0.02
N LEU A 5 7.75 16.24 0.07
CA LEU A 5 9.00 15.60 0.44
C LEU A 5 10.08 16.03 -0.57
N GLU A 6 11.00 16.91 -0.15
CA GLU A 6 12.09 17.47 -0.97
C GLU A 6 11.68 18.32 -2.21
N GLY A 7 10.99 19.46 -2.00
CA GLY A 7 11.01 20.59 -2.96
C GLY A 7 10.19 20.46 -4.24
N GLY A 8 9.48 19.36 -4.50
CA GLY A 8 8.51 19.24 -5.58
C GLY A 8 7.16 19.86 -5.19
N MET A 9 6.41 20.38 -6.16
CA MET A 9 5.01 20.77 -5.95
C MET A 9 4.12 19.56 -6.11
N THR A 10 3.09 19.45 -5.24
CA THR A 10 2.02 18.45 -5.45
C THR A 10 1.30 18.75 -6.75
N GLU A 11 1.18 17.72 -7.57
CA GLU A 11 0.43 17.72 -8.82
C GLU A 11 -0.91 17.01 -8.64
N PHE A 12 -1.87 17.31 -9.52
CA PHE A 12 -3.21 16.76 -9.47
C PHE A 12 -3.60 16.18 -10.82
N LEU A 13 -3.91 14.89 -10.83
CA LEU A 13 -4.49 14.21 -11.98
C LEU A 13 -6.01 14.29 -11.92
N LYS A 14 -6.64 14.91 -12.91
CA LYS A 14 -8.09 14.96 -13.02
C LYS A 14 -8.64 13.64 -13.56
N ILE A 15 -9.58 13.03 -12.84
CA ILE A 15 -10.28 11.81 -13.22
C ILE A 15 -11.79 12.05 -13.05
N GLY A 16 -12.54 12.17 -14.15
CA GLY A 16 -13.95 12.56 -14.08
C GLY A 16 -14.13 13.91 -13.39
N ASP A 17 -14.94 13.93 -12.34
CA ASP A 17 -15.19 15.13 -11.52
C ASP A 17 -14.27 15.27 -10.32
N GLY A 18 -13.36 14.31 -10.09
CA GLY A 18 -12.40 14.33 -8.98
C GLY A 18 -10.95 14.51 -9.42
N GLU A 19 -10.08 14.61 -8.42
CA GLU A 19 -8.63 14.75 -8.63
C GLU A 19 -7.87 13.81 -7.68
N ILE A 20 -6.81 13.20 -8.21
CA ILE A 20 -5.86 12.40 -7.44
C ILE A 20 -4.56 13.21 -7.29
N ALA A 21 -4.16 13.44 -6.05
CA ALA A 21 -2.92 14.14 -5.72
C ALA A 21 -1.72 13.18 -5.82
N TYR A 22 -0.63 13.64 -6.43
CA TYR A 22 0.61 12.90 -6.52
C TYR A 22 1.84 13.82 -6.52
N ASP A 23 2.99 13.26 -6.13
CA ASP A 23 4.29 13.92 -6.20
C ASP A 23 5.22 13.06 -7.06
N VAL A 24 6.15 13.68 -7.79
CA VAL A 24 7.19 12.97 -8.56
C VAL A 24 8.58 13.42 -8.13
N THR A 25 9.47 12.47 -7.89
CA THR A 25 10.85 12.70 -7.45
C THR A 25 11.82 11.85 -8.26
N GLY A 26 12.99 12.38 -8.61
CA GLY A 26 14.02 11.65 -9.35
C GLY A 26 13.78 11.57 -10.86
N ALA A 27 14.58 10.76 -11.53
CA ALA A 27 14.55 10.51 -12.97
C ALA A 27 14.96 9.07 -13.26
N GLY A 28 14.56 8.54 -14.43
CA GLY A 28 14.82 7.16 -14.86
C GLY A 28 13.53 6.33 -14.90
N PRO A 29 13.58 4.99 -14.83
CA PRO A 29 12.40 4.14 -14.93
C PRO A 29 11.36 4.45 -13.84
N LEU A 30 10.08 4.46 -14.22
CA LEU A 30 8.99 4.87 -13.34
C LEU A 30 8.66 3.82 -12.28
N VAL A 31 8.52 4.27 -11.04
CA VAL A 31 7.99 3.53 -9.90
C VAL A 31 6.81 4.30 -9.30
N VAL A 32 5.62 3.69 -9.24
CA VAL A 32 4.41 4.28 -8.65
C VAL A 32 4.15 3.63 -7.29
N LEU A 33 4.17 4.44 -6.23
CA LEU A 33 3.94 4.01 -4.84
C LEU A 33 2.53 4.40 -4.39
N VAL A 34 1.72 3.40 -4.00
CA VAL A 34 0.31 3.56 -3.63
C VAL A 34 0.10 3.14 -2.17
N PRO A 35 -0.30 4.05 -1.27
CA PRO A 35 -0.42 3.76 0.16
C PRO A 35 -1.67 2.94 0.48
N GLY A 36 -1.67 2.34 1.67
CA GLY A 36 -2.86 1.68 2.22
C GLY A 36 -3.94 2.66 2.67
N MET A 37 -5.15 2.15 2.88
CA MET A 37 -6.26 2.95 3.41
C MET A 37 -5.88 3.66 4.71
N GLY A 38 -6.47 4.83 4.94
CA GLY A 38 -6.23 5.61 6.14
C GLY A 38 -4.83 6.23 6.23
N ASN A 39 -4.04 6.20 5.15
CA ASN A 39 -2.74 6.82 5.03
C ASN A 39 -2.71 7.84 3.88
N SER A 40 -1.62 8.58 3.77
CA SER A 40 -1.31 9.42 2.62
C SER A 40 -0.02 8.93 1.94
N ARG A 41 0.32 9.51 0.79
CA ARG A 41 1.58 9.25 0.07
C ARG A 41 2.83 9.40 0.94
N ARG A 42 2.75 10.14 2.06
CA ARG A 42 3.82 10.27 3.06
C ARG A 42 4.16 8.94 3.77
N ALA A 43 3.35 7.89 3.61
CA ALA A 43 3.70 6.57 4.10
C ALA A 43 5.04 6.07 3.54
N PHE A 44 5.40 6.50 2.32
CA PHE A 44 6.62 6.10 1.62
C PHE A 44 7.79 7.07 1.75
N ARG A 45 7.75 8.02 2.69
CA ARG A 45 8.74 9.10 2.87
C ARG A 45 10.19 8.62 3.03
N PHE A 46 10.41 7.39 3.45
CA PHE A 46 11.74 6.79 3.57
C PHE A 46 12.16 6.00 2.31
N LEU A 47 11.19 5.42 1.58
CA LEU A 47 11.50 4.69 0.35
C LEU A 47 11.75 5.62 -0.85
N VAL A 48 11.05 6.77 -0.92
CA VAL A 48 11.19 7.72 -2.03
C VAL A 48 12.65 8.14 -2.24
N PRO A 49 13.38 8.65 -1.22
CA PRO A 49 14.77 9.07 -1.42
C PRO A 49 15.69 7.89 -1.76
N ALA A 50 15.45 6.70 -1.22
CA ALA A 50 16.26 5.52 -1.52
C ALA A 50 16.13 5.08 -2.99
N LEU A 51 14.89 5.03 -3.50
CA LEU A 51 14.63 4.65 -4.89
C LEU A 51 15.08 5.76 -5.87
N ALA A 52 14.85 7.03 -5.56
CA ALA A 52 15.30 8.15 -6.38
C ALA A 52 16.83 8.20 -6.48
N SER A 53 17.54 7.99 -5.36
CA SER A 53 19.01 7.92 -5.35
C SER A 53 19.55 6.71 -6.11
N ALA A 54 18.77 5.65 -6.25
CA ALA A 54 19.08 4.48 -7.08
C ALA A 54 18.76 4.68 -8.57
N GLY A 55 18.32 5.87 -8.99
CA GLY A 55 18.09 6.23 -10.38
C GLY A 55 16.70 5.91 -10.90
N TYR A 56 15.69 5.88 -10.02
CA TYR A 56 14.29 5.73 -10.42
C TYR A 56 13.56 7.07 -10.40
N ARG A 57 12.59 7.24 -11.31
CA ARG A 57 11.55 8.26 -11.24
C ARG A 57 10.43 7.75 -10.37
N VAL A 58 10.26 8.31 -9.18
CA VAL A 58 9.32 7.82 -8.16
C VAL A 58 8.11 8.73 -8.09
N ALA A 59 6.94 8.20 -8.43
CA ALA A 59 5.65 8.86 -8.22
C ALA A 59 4.99 8.29 -6.97
N THR A 60 4.57 9.14 -6.04
CA THR A 60 3.75 8.77 -4.89
C THR A 60 2.38 9.38 -5.02
N THR A 61 1.31 8.63 -4.75
CA THR A 61 -0.06 9.14 -4.89
C THR A 61 -0.85 9.01 -3.59
N ASP A 62 -1.82 9.90 -3.38
CA ASP A 62 -2.85 9.69 -2.37
C ASP A 62 -4.02 8.90 -2.97
N LEU A 63 -4.58 7.98 -2.21
CA LEU A 63 -5.81 7.29 -2.61
C LEU A 63 -6.95 8.29 -2.77
N ARG A 64 -7.96 7.96 -3.62
CA ARG A 64 -9.20 8.71 -3.65
C ARG A 64 -9.77 8.88 -2.23
N GLY A 65 -10.17 10.08 -1.88
CA GLY A 65 -10.67 10.40 -0.54
C GLY A 65 -9.62 10.47 0.57
N HIS A 66 -8.32 10.45 0.29
CA HIS A 66 -7.22 10.56 1.26
C HIS A 66 -6.31 11.74 0.94
N GLY A 67 -5.55 12.19 1.92
CA GLY A 67 -4.54 13.24 1.78
C GLY A 67 -5.07 14.48 1.08
N GLU A 68 -4.50 14.84 -0.07
CA GLU A 68 -4.93 15.98 -0.89
C GLU A 68 -5.84 15.57 -2.05
N SER A 69 -6.07 14.27 -2.28
CA SER A 69 -7.06 13.79 -3.26
C SER A 69 -8.49 14.15 -2.89
N SER A 70 -9.33 14.31 -3.90
CA SER A 70 -10.75 14.68 -3.76
C SER A 70 -11.56 13.67 -2.95
N LEU A 71 -12.60 14.17 -2.30
CA LEU A 71 -13.76 13.41 -1.80
C LEU A 71 -14.88 13.39 -2.85
N GLY A 72 -15.93 12.63 -2.58
CA GLY A 72 -17.16 12.67 -3.40
C GLY A 72 -17.17 11.70 -4.58
N TRP A 73 -16.37 10.64 -4.51
CA TRP A 73 -16.40 9.55 -5.48
C TRP A 73 -17.58 8.62 -5.22
N ASP A 74 -18.13 8.02 -6.27
CA ASP A 74 -19.25 7.08 -6.19
C ASP A 74 -18.87 5.81 -5.42
N SER A 75 -17.61 5.39 -5.50
CA SER A 75 -17.09 4.20 -4.83
C SER A 75 -15.62 4.30 -4.46
N TYR A 76 -15.19 3.40 -3.53
CA TYR A 76 -13.87 3.38 -2.93
C TYR A 76 -13.32 1.94 -2.87
N THR A 77 -13.45 1.20 -3.96
CA THR A 77 -13.02 -0.20 -4.07
C THR A 77 -11.56 -0.31 -4.50
N ARG A 78 -10.99 -1.52 -4.43
CA ARG A 78 -9.68 -1.82 -5.02
C ARG A 78 -9.67 -1.65 -6.53
N SER A 79 -10.79 -1.99 -7.20
CA SER A 79 -10.95 -1.78 -8.63
C SER A 79 -10.88 -0.31 -9.01
N ASP A 80 -11.56 0.56 -8.25
CA ASP A 80 -11.49 2.01 -8.47
C ASP A 80 -10.06 2.56 -8.27
N THR A 81 -9.38 2.08 -7.22
CA THR A 81 -7.99 2.46 -6.97
C THR A 81 -7.06 1.94 -8.07
N ALA A 82 -7.31 0.75 -8.62
CA ALA A 82 -6.57 0.23 -9.76
C ALA A 82 -6.76 1.11 -11.02
N ASP A 83 -7.98 1.58 -11.26
CA ASP A 83 -8.27 2.48 -12.37
C ASP A 83 -7.56 3.85 -12.18
N ASP A 84 -7.48 4.37 -10.95
CA ASP A 84 -6.71 5.58 -10.63
C ASP A 84 -5.20 5.38 -10.89
N VAL A 85 -4.64 4.23 -10.50
CA VAL A 85 -3.24 3.87 -10.74
C VAL A 85 -2.94 3.75 -12.22
N ILE A 86 -3.81 3.10 -12.99
CA ILE A 86 -3.69 2.99 -14.45
C ILE A 86 -3.71 4.38 -15.08
N ALA A 87 -4.67 5.23 -14.71
CA ALA A 87 -4.77 6.59 -15.23
C ALA A 87 -3.52 7.43 -14.90
N LEU A 88 -2.94 7.26 -13.69
CA LEU A 88 -1.71 7.94 -13.31
C LEU A 88 -0.52 7.46 -14.14
N ILE A 89 -0.38 6.17 -14.40
CA ILE A 89 0.70 5.61 -15.25
C ILE A 89 0.56 6.14 -16.68
N GLU A 90 -0.64 6.13 -17.25
CA GLU A 90 -0.91 6.67 -18.58
C GLU A 90 -0.59 8.17 -18.66
N HIS A 91 -0.95 8.93 -17.63
CA HIS A 91 -0.64 10.37 -17.54
C HIS A 91 0.87 10.63 -17.47
N LEU A 92 1.62 9.80 -16.74
CA LEU A 92 3.07 9.91 -16.61
C LEU A 92 3.85 9.44 -17.87
N GLY A 93 3.17 8.74 -18.79
CA GLY A 93 3.58 8.48 -20.16
C GLY A 93 4.55 7.31 -20.36
N GLU A 94 4.79 6.47 -19.34
CA GLU A 94 5.68 5.30 -19.44
C GLU A 94 5.22 4.15 -18.55
N PRO A 95 5.47 2.88 -18.92
CA PRO A 95 5.18 1.73 -18.06
C PRO A 95 5.94 1.81 -16.74
N ALA A 96 5.32 1.32 -15.66
CA ALA A 96 5.81 1.50 -14.31
C ALA A 96 6.02 0.18 -13.55
N VAL A 97 6.90 0.21 -12.56
CA VAL A 97 6.81 -0.69 -11.41
C VAL A 97 5.71 -0.16 -10.50
N VAL A 98 4.73 -0.99 -10.14
CA VAL A 98 3.67 -0.59 -9.20
C VAL A 98 3.93 -1.20 -7.84
N VAL A 99 3.97 -0.35 -6.82
CA VAL A 99 4.16 -0.74 -5.42
C VAL A 99 2.89 -0.41 -4.64
N GLY A 100 2.16 -1.43 -4.21
CA GLY A 100 0.95 -1.27 -3.41
C GLY A 100 1.15 -1.72 -1.97
N HIS A 101 0.77 -0.88 -1.00
CA HIS A 101 0.76 -1.25 0.41
C HIS A 101 -0.65 -1.62 0.88
N SER A 102 -0.79 -2.70 1.63
CA SER A 102 -2.03 -3.07 2.30
C SER A 102 -3.22 -3.16 1.32
N PHE A 103 -4.27 -2.36 1.52
CA PHE A 103 -5.41 -2.23 0.59
C PHE A 103 -4.97 -2.03 -0.86
N ALA A 104 -3.96 -1.17 -1.08
CA ALA A 104 -3.46 -0.88 -2.42
C ALA A 104 -2.62 -2.02 -3.01
N GLY A 105 -2.16 -3.01 -2.24
CA GLY A 105 -1.57 -4.24 -2.77
C GLY A 105 -2.55 -4.94 -3.71
N GLY A 106 -3.79 -5.16 -3.25
CA GLY A 106 -4.83 -5.72 -4.11
C GLY A 106 -5.20 -4.85 -5.32
N ALA A 107 -5.19 -3.51 -5.17
CA ALA A 107 -5.39 -2.61 -6.30
C ALA A 107 -4.27 -2.70 -7.34
N ALA A 108 -3.01 -2.81 -6.88
CA ALA A 108 -1.85 -3.00 -7.75
C ALA A 108 -1.92 -4.33 -8.52
N THR A 109 -2.37 -5.41 -7.87
CA THR A 109 -2.66 -6.70 -8.51
C THR A 109 -3.69 -6.58 -9.63
N ILE A 110 -4.80 -5.87 -9.37
CA ILE A 110 -5.85 -5.63 -10.38
C ILE A 110 -5.29 -4.83 -11.56
N ALA A 111 -4.54 -3.76 -11.29
CA ALA A 111 -3.94 -2.92 -12.33
C ALA A 111 -2.96 -3.74 -13.20
N ALA A 112 -2.09 -4.54 -12.58
CA ALA A 112 -1.11 -5.38 -13.28
C ALA A 112 -1.77 -6.47 -14.15
N ALA A 113 -2.88 -7.05 -13.70
CA ALA A 113 -3.62 -8.05 -14.46
C ALA A 113 -4.43 -7.46 -15.60
N ARG A 114 -5.04 -6.28 -15.41
CA ARG A 114 -5.86 -5.60 -16.43
C ARG A 114 -5.03 -4.92 -17.51
N ARG A 115 -3.88 -4.37 -17.17
CA ARG A 115 -3.02 -3.59 -18.07
C ARG A 115 -1.56 -4.08 -17.98
N PRO A 116 -1.29 -5.34 -18.38
CA PRO A 116 0.05 -5.94 -18.28
C PRO A 116 1.11 -5.19 -19.07
N GLU A 117 0.73 -4.42 -20.10
CA GLU A 117 1.63 -3.57 -20.88
C GLU A 117 2.07 -2.30 -20.14
N LEU A 118 1.33 -1.88 -19.12
CA LEU A 118 1.64 -0.71 -18.31
C LEU A 118 2.39 -1.06 -17.01
N VAL A 119 2.33 -2.31 -16.57
CA VAL A 119 2.95 -2.72 -15.30
C VAL A 119 4.12 -3.65 -15.56
N THR A 120 5.33 -3.13 -15.40
CA THR A 120 6.56 -3.86 -15.68
C THR A 120 7.00 -4.78 -14.54
N ALA A 121 6.63 -4.47 -13.30
CA ALA A 121 6.76 -5.30 -12.10
C ALA A 121 5.74 -4.91 -11.05
N LEU A 122 5.40 -5.86 -10.20
CA LEU A 122 4.50 -5.66 -9.06
C LEU A 122 5.28 -5.83 -7.76
N VAL A 123 5.11 -4.89 -6.82
CA VAL A 123 5.58 -5.05 -5.44
C VAL A 123 4.38 -4.87 -4.50
N GLU A 124 4.10 -5.86 -3.71
CA GLU A 124 3.03 -5.84 -2.72
C GLU A 124 3.64 -5.82 -1.32
N ILE A 125 3.37 -4.77 -0.55
CA ILE A 125 3.86 -4.63 0.83
C ILE A 125 2.70 -4.89 1.78
N ALA A 126 2.79 -5.94 2.60
CA ALA A 126 1.76 -6.35 3.57
C ALA A 126 0.34 -6.35 2.94
N PRO A 127 0.13 -7.03 1.79
CA PRO A 127 -1.05 -6.82 0.94
C PRO A 127 -2.32 -7.45 1.47
N PHE A 128 -3.46 -6.82 1.15
CA PHE A 128 -4.80 -7.39 1.25
C PHE A 128 -5.33 -7.75 -0.15
N THR A 129 -4.76 -8.80 -0.74
CA THR A 129 -5.07 -9.24 -2.10
C THR A 129 -6.03 -10.42 -2.14
N ARG A 130 -6.02 -11.27 -1.11
CA ARG A 130 -6.86 -12.46 -1.04
C ARG A 130 -8.04 -12.29 -0.07
N PRO A 131 -9.21 -12.96 -0.33
CA PRO A 131 -10.28 -13.01 0.65
C PRO A 131 -9.81 -13.64 1.96
N GLN A 132 -9.99 -12.91 3.05
CA GLN A 132 -9.64 -13.42 4.37
C GLN A 132 -10.74 -14.36 4.88
N LYS A 133 -10.34 -15.51 5.42
CA LYS A 133 -11.20 -16.37 6.25
C LYS A 133 -10.76 -16.16 7.70
N PRO A 134 -11.62 -15.62 8.59
CA PRO A 134 -11.29 -15.47 9.99
C PRO A 134 -10.87 -16.81 10.59
N ASP A 135 -9.67 -16.90 11.15
CA ASP A 135 -9.22 -18.06 11.89
C ASP A 135 -9.64 -17.90 13.36
N LEU A 136 -10.78 -18.52 13.71
CA LEU A 136 -11.32 -18.47 15.07
C LEU A 136 -10.37 -19.10 16.09
N GLY A 137 -9.62 -20.13 15.70
CA GLY A 137 -8.61 -20.74 16.55
C GLY A 137 -7.43 -19.79 16.80
N ALA A 138 -6.99 -19.06 15.78
CA ALA A 138 -5.95 -18.05 15.91
C ALA A 138 -6.44 -16.86 16.75
N LEU A 139 -7.67 -16.41 16.61
CA LEU A 139 -8.24 -15.35 17.47
C LEU A 139 -8.17 -15.69 18.95
N LEU A 140 -8.29 -16.97 19.32
CA LEU A 140 -8.15 -17.41 20.71
C LEU A 140 -6.70 -17.50 21.18
N ARG A 141 -5.79 -17.97 20.33
CA ARG A 141 -4.39 -18.29 20.70
C ARG A 141 -3.39 -17.18 20.38
N ASN A 142 -3.64 -16.35 19.37
CA ASN A 142 -2.74 -15.30 18.92
C ASN A 142 -3.25 -13.91 19.35
N GLY A 143 -2.69 -13.40 20.46
CA GLY A 143 -3.08 -12.11 21.04
C GLY A 143 -2.80 -10.92 20.10
N ARG A 144 -1.73 -10.98 19.29
CA ARG A 144 -1.39 -9.94 18.30
C ARG A 144 -2.48 -9.85 17.24
N TYR A 145 -2.82 -10.97 16.60
CA TYR A 145 -3.88 -11.06 15.58
C TYR A 145 -5.24 -10.61 16.13
N ARG A 146 -5.63 -11.13 17.32
CA ARG A 146 -6.89 -10.71 17.97
C ARG A 146 -6.96 -9.21 18.19
N THR A 147 -5.89 -8.61 18.71
CA THR A 147 -5.85 -7.17 18.97
C THR A 147 -5.93 -6.35 17.69
N GLY A 148 -5.20 -6.72 16.62
CA GLY A 148 -5.26 -6.11 15.30
C GLY A 148 -6.68 -6.13 14.74
N MET A 149 -7.28 -7.31 14.66
CA MET A 149 -8.64 -7.51 14.15
C MET A 149 -9.70 -6.73 14.94
N THR A 150 -9.60 -6.71 16.29
CA THR A 150 -10.53 -5.96 17.14
C THR A 150 -10.46 -4.46 16.87
N ARG A 151 -9.24 -3.92 16.71
CA ARG A 151 -9.03 -2.48 16.44
C ARG A 151 -9.50 -2.10 15.05
N LEU A 152 -9.22 -2.91 14.02
CA LEU A 152 -9.74 -2.69 12.67
C LEU A 152 -11.26 -2.76 12.62
N MET A 153 -11.87 -3.70 13.34
CA MET A 153 -13.33 -3.77 13.44
C MET A 153 -13.91 -2.50 14.11
N GLY A 154 -13.25 -1.99 15.15
CA GLY A 154 -13.60 -0.71 15.78
C GLY A 154 -13.53 0.47 14.81
N VAL A 155 -12.54 0.51 13.91
CA VAL A 155 -12.46 1.50 12.84
C VAL A 155 -13.63 1.37 11.87
N ALA A 156 -13.87 0.17 11.37
CA ALA A 156 -14.91 -0.10 10.36
C ALA A 156 -16.32 0.25 10.88
N LEU A 157 -16.65 -0.17 12.11
CA LEU A 157 -17.99 0.00 12.67
C LEU A 157 -18.23 1.39 13.26
N LEU A 158 -17.23 1.97 13.94
CA LEU A 158 -17.37 3.22 14.70
C LEU A 158 -16.78 4.44 13.98
N ARG A 159 -16.08 4.25 12.87
CA ARG A 159 -15.38 5.31 12.13
C ARG A 159 -14.48 6.15 13.05
N SER A 160 -13.84 5.49 14.02
CA SER A 160 -13.14 6.14 15.12
C SER A 160 -11.66 6.33 14.80
N ILE A 161 -11.21 7.58 14.81
CA ILE A 161 -9.78 7.94 14.70
C ILE A 161 -9.00 7.37 15.91
N GLY A 162 -9.62 7.29 17.08
CA GLY A 162 -9.00 6.70 18.27
C GLY A 162 -8.67 5.22 18.06
N PHE A 163 -9.59 4.44 17.50
CA PHE A 163 -9.31 3.05 17.11
C PHE A 163 -8.26 2.95 16.02
N TRP A 164 -8.28 3.86 15.03
CA TRP A 164 -7.27 3.88 13.97
C TRP A 164 -5.87 4.14 14.54
N LYS A 165 -5.70 5.15 15.39
CA LYS A 165 -4.42 5.44 16.06
C LYS A 165 -3.95 4.27 16.93
N SER A 166 -4.88 3.66 17.67
CA SER A 166 -4.59 2.47 18.47
C SER A 166 -4.17 1.28 17.60
N TYR A 167 -4.82 1.10 16.43
CA TYR A 167 -4.41 0.10 15.45
C TYR A 167 -3.00 0.39 14.93
N LEU A 168 -2.73 1.61 14.49
CA LEU A 168 -1.40 1.99 13.99
C LEU A 168 -0.31 1.74 15.03
N ASP A 169 -0.55 2.09 16.31
CA ASP A 169 0.40 1.80 17.36
C ASP A 169 0.73 0.31 17.48
N HIS A 170 -0.26 -0.55 17.30
CA HIS A 170 -0.12 -2.00 17.32
C HIS A 170 0.50 -2.56 16.02
N ALA A 171 0.22 -1.93 14.89
CA ALA A 171 0.72 -2.31 13.57
C ALA A 171 2.21 -1.95 13.34
N TYR A 172 2.80 -1.18 14.26
CA TYR A 172 4.23 -0.90 14.34
C TYR A 172 4.82 -1.51 15.62
N PRO A 173 4.93 -2.83 15.74
CA PRO A 173 5.51 -3.47 16.92
C PRO A 173 7.01 -3.14 17.03
N GLY A 174 7.51 -3.00 18.27
CA GLY A 174 8.93 -2.74 18.53
C GLY A 174 9.39 -1.37 18.03
N VAL A 175 10.09 -1.32 16.91
CA VAL A 175 10.70 -0.09 16.37
C VAL A 175 9.64 0.83 15.76
N LYS A 176 9.62 2.08 16.21
CA LYS A 176 8.83 3.16 15.60
C LYS A 176 9.75 4.01 14.72
N PRO A 177 9.27 4.57 13.59
CA PRO A 177 10.04 5.54 12.82
C PRO A 177 10.44 6.75 13.66
N ALA A 178 11.58 7.37 13.34
CA ALA A 178 12.10 8.52 14.11
C ALA A 178 11.12 9.71 14.16
N ASP A 179 10.32 9.89 13.12
CA ASP A 179 9.30 10.95 13.00
C ASP A 179 7.89 10.48 13.40
N TRP A 180 7.76 9.39 14.16
CA TRP A 180 6.48 8.76 14.47
C TRP A 180 5.43 9.72 15.03
N THR A 181 5.82 10.57 15.99
CA THR A 181 4.89 11.52 16.62
C THR A 181 4.36 12.53 15.61
N ASP A 182 5.23 13.10 14.79
CA ASP A 182 4.86 14.10 13.79
C ASP A 182 4.02 13.49 12.66
N TYR A 183 4.38 12.27 12.23
CA TYR A 183 3.61 11.52 11.27
C TYR A 183 2.18 11.23 11.77
N LEU A 184 2.03 10.74 13.01
CA LEU A 184 0.71 10.50 13.60
C LEU A 184 -0.10 11.79 13.78
N ALA A 185 0.53 12.90 14.15
CA ALA A 185 -0.14 14.18 14.29
C ALA A 185 -0.66 14.71 12.95
N ALA A 186 0.14 14.58 11.90
CA ALA A 186 -0.27 14.95 10.54
C ALA A 186 -1.43 14.08 10.04
N LEU A 187 -1.35 12.78 10.28
CA LEU A 187 -2.40 11.83 9.90
C LEU A 187 -3.69 12.05 10.66
N ASP A 188 -3.63 12.29 11.98
CA ASP A 188 -4.79 12.63 12.81
C ASP A 188 -5.49 13.90 12.29
N LYS A 189 -4.70 14.93 11.93
CA LYS A 189 -5.23 16.17 11.35
C LYS A 189 -5.96 15.93 10.03
N ASP A 190 -5.40 15.09 9.14
CA ASP A 190 -6.03 14.77 7.86
C ASP A 190 -7.32 13.95 8.04
N LEU A 191 -7.29 12.91 8.85
CA LEU A 191 -8.44 12.03 9.09
C LEU A 191 -9.60 12.71 9.83
N ARG A 192 -9.34 13.83 10.56
CA ARG A 192 -10.40 14.65 11.17
C ARG A 192 -11.15 15.51 10.16
N ARG A 193 -10.66 15.65 8.94
CA ARG A 193 -11.40 16.38 7.90
C ARG A 193 -12.73 15.67 7.62
N PRO A 194 -13.84 16.42 7.40
CA PRO A 194 -15.15 15.84 7.15
C PRO A 194 -15.10 14.79 6.01
N GLY A 195 -15.74 13.64 6.23
CA GLY A 195 -15.83 12.55 5.25
C GLY A 195 -14.67 11.56 5.24
N ARG A 196 -13.45 11.90 5.71
CA ARG A 196 -12.26 11.05 5.60
C ARG A 196 -12.45 9.69 6.29
N MET A 197 -12.90 9.65 7.52
CA MET A 197 -13.13 8.37 8.23
C MET A 197 -14.27 7.52 7.63
N ALA A 198 -15.22 8.14 6.94
CA ALA A 198 -16.24 7.41 6.19
C ALA A 198 -15.62 6.68 4.98
N VAL A 199 -14.67 7.31 4.29
CA VAL A 199 -13.92 6.68 3.19
C VAL A 199 -13.06 5.52 3.72
N VAL A 200 -12.32 5.71 4.81
CA VAL A 200 -11.54 4.63 5.45
C VAL A 200 -12.43 3.43 5.79
N SER A 201 -13.61 3.69 6.37
CA SER A 201 -14.59 2.64 6.67
C SER A 201 -15.13 1.95 5.42
N ALA A 202 -15.41 2.70 4.35
CA ALA A 202 -15.90 2.16 3.09
C ALA A 202 -14.85 1.25 2.42
N MET A 203 -13.59 1.67 2.39
CA MET A 203 -12.49 0.86 1.89
C MET A 203 -12.28 -0.40 2.72
N GLY A 204 -12.33 -0.29 4.05
CA GLY A 204 -12.20 -1.44 4.96
C GLY A 204 -13.34 -2.45 4.86
N ALA A 205 -14.53 -2.01 4.46
CA ALA A 205 -15.68 -2.89 4.20
C ALA A 205 -15.63 -3.57 2.81
N SER A 206 -14.78 -3.10 1.91
CA SER A 206 -14.59 -3.67 0.57
C SER A 206 -13.83 -5.00 0.69
N ALA A 207 -14.47 -6.10 0.30
CA ALA A 207 -13.81 -7.41 0.29
C ALA A 207 -12.73 -7.48 -0.79
N PRO A 208 -11.55 -8.11 -0.51
CA PRO A 208 -10.48 -8.27 -1.50
C PRO A 208 -10.70 -9.42 -2.50
N ALA A 209 -11.92 -9.91 -2.63
CA ALA A 209 -12.26 -11.02 -3.52
C ALA A 209 -12.01 -10.68 -5.01
N ASP A 210 -12.23 -9.43 -5.39
CA ASP A 210 -11.93 -8.92 -6.72
C ASP A 210 -10.44 -8.97 -7.04
N ALA A 211 -9.59 -8.54 -6.11
CA ALA A 211 -8.14 -8.62 -6.27
C ALA A 211 -7.65 -10.07 -6.37
N GLY A 212 -8.15 -10.96 -5.50
CA GLY A 212 -7.81 -12.38 -5.53
C GLY A 212 -8.13 -13.06 -6.86
N ALA A 213 -9.22 -12.65 -7.51
CA ALA A 213 -9.63 -13.16 -8.82
C ALA A 213 -8.71 -12.72 -9.98
N HIS A 214 -7.79 -11.78 -9.73
CA HIS A 214 -6.84 -11.28 -10.75
C HIS A 214 -5.41 -11.82 -10.59
N LEU A 215 -5.13 -12.60 -9.54
CA LEU A 215 -3.78 -13.12 -9.28
C LEU A 215 -3.24 -13.99 -10.43
N ASP A 216 -4.05 -14.84 -11.00
CA ASP A 216 -3.67 -15.69 -12.15
C ASP A 216 -3.50 -14.90 -13.46
N GLY A 217 -4.00 -13.67 -13.48
CA GLY A 217 -3.85 -12.70 -14.58
C GLY A 217 -2.52 -11.97 -14.61
N ILE A 218 -1.68 -12.06 -13.56
CA ILE A 218 -0.37 -11.39 -13.51
C ILE A 218 0.54 -11.89 -14.62
N ARG A 219 1.23 -10.97 -15.31
CA ARG A 219 2.16 -11.27 -16.42
C ARG A 219 3.56 -10.69 -16.21
N CYS A 220 3.78 -9.97 -15.12
CA CYS A 220 5.08 -9.40 -14.76
C CYS A 220 5.63 -10.07 -13.50
N PRO A 221 6.95 -10.00 -13.25
CA PRO A 221 7.53 -10.44 -11.99
C PRO A 221 6.91 -9.70 -10.80
N ALA A 222 6.71 -10.41 -9.69
CA ALA A 222 6.09 -9.89 -8.49
C ALA A 222 6.92 -10.18 -7.23
N LEU A 223 6.98 -9.20 -6.32
CA LEU A 223 7.60 -9.31 -5.00
C LEU A 223 6.56 -9.03 -3.92
N VAL A 224 6.36 -9.97 -3.00
CA VAL A 224 5.57 -9.77 -1.79
C VAL A 224 6.51 -9.52 -0.62
N VAL A 225 6.39 -8.36 0.03
CA VAL A 225 7.15 -7.99 1.23
C VAL A 225 6.22 -8.02 2.43
N MET A 226 6.53 -8.83 3.45
CA MET A 226 5.67 -9.01 4.60
C MET A 226 6.45 -8.91 5.90
N GLY A 227 5.90 -8.23 6.92
CA GLY A 227 6.46 -8.22 8.26
C GLY A 227 6.15 -9.50 9.02
N THR A 228 7.14 -10.07 9.73
CA THR A 228 6.91 -11.32 10.52
C THR A 228 5.97 -11.12 11.70
N HIS A 229 5.78 -9.86 12.13
CA HIS A 229 4.87 -9.48 13.23
C HIS A 229 3.63 -8.71 12.75
N ASP A 230 3.25 -8.83 11.48
CA ASP A 230 2.05 -8.18 10.95
C ASP A 230 0.80 -8.65 11.75
N PRO A 231 0.06 -7.74 12.41
CA PRO A 231 -1.07 -8.12 13.25
C PRO A 231 -2.34 -8.46 12.47
N ASP A 232 -2.36 -8.20 11.18
CA ASP A 232 -3.54 -8.41 10.32
C ASP A 232 -3.66 -9.87 9.88
N TRP A 233 -2.61 -10.67 10.15
CA TRP A 233 -2.55 -12.07 9.77
C TRP A 233 -2.27 -12.98 10.96
N ALA A 234 -2.98 -14.10 11.01
CA ALA A 234 -2.69 -15.16 11.98
C ALA A 234 -1.29 -15.74 11.75
N ASP A 235 -0.94 -15.92 10.48
CA ASP A 235 0.37 -16.35 9.99
C ASP A 235 0.75 -15.48 8.77
N PRO A 236 1.56 -14.42 8.95
CA PRO A 236 1.97 -13.53 7.86
C PRO A 236 2.73 -14.25 6.74
N ARG A 237 3.55 -15.27 7.08
CA ARG A 237 4.28 -16.03 6.06
C ARG A 237 3.34 -16.86 5.19
N ALA A 238 2.40 -17.55 5.79
CA ALA A 238 1.42 -18.35 5.05
C ALA A 238 0.54 -17.46 4.14
N GLU A 239 0.22 -16.23 4.56
CA GLU A 239 -0.50 -15.30 3.70
C GLU A 239 0.34 -14.85 2.51
N ALA A 240 1.60 -14.45 2.73
CA ALA A 240 2.50 -14.05 1.64
C ALA A 240 2.71 -15.19 0.62
N ASP A 241 2.97 -16.41 1.11
CA ASP A 241 3.09 -17.60 0.25
C ASP A 241 1.79 -17.87 -0.50
N GLY A 242 0.64 -17.66 0.14
CA GLY A 242 -0.67 -17.84 -0.49
C GLY A 242 -0.96 -16.81 -1.59
N VAL A 243 -0.51 -15.58 -1.46
CA VAL A 243 -0.61 -14.56 -2.51
C VAL A 243 0.23 -15.00 -3.72
N VAL A 244 1.49 -15.38 -3.50
CA VAL A 244 2.38 -15.87 -4.57
C VAL A 244 1.86 -17.14 -5.23
N ALA A 245 1.29 -18.07 -4.46
CA ALA A 245 0.71 -19.30 -5.00
C ALA A 245 -0.51 -19.06 -5.91
N GLY A 246 -1.18 -17.91 -5.80
CA GLY A 246 -2.26 -17.50 -6.71
C GLY A 246 -1.76 -16.91 -8.04
N MET A 247 -0.49 -16.57 -8.15
CA MET A 247 0.13 -16.04 -9.35
C MET A 247 0.61 -17.17 -10.28
N PRO A 248 0.84 -16.91 -11.58
CA PRO A 248 1.50 -17.88 -12.45
C PRO A 248 2.87 -18.28 -11.90
N ALA A 249 3.20 -19.57 -12.04
CA ALA A 249 4.42 -20.17 -11.48
C ALA A 249 5.68 -19.42 -11.92
N GLY A 250 6.57 -19.14 -10.96
CA GLY A 250 7.86 -18.48 -11.19
C GLY A 250 7.82 -16.96 -11.23
N LEU A 251 6.65 -16.31 -11.22
CA LEU A 251 6.56 -14.85 -11.22
C LEU A 251 6.70 -14.24 -9.82
N GLY A 252 6.14 -14.88 -8.79
CA GLY A 252 6.09 -14.34 -7.45
C GLY A 252 7.26 -14.76 -6.57
N ARG A 253 7.72 -13.84 -5.70
CA ARG A 253 8.71 -14.08 -4.64
C ARG A 253 8.23 -13.47 -3.34
N VAL A 254 8.64 -14.05 -2.21
CA VAL A 254 8.35 -13.53 -0.86
C VAL A 254 9.62 -13.11 -0.16
N VAL A 255 9.61 -11.91 0.42
CA VAL A 255 10.61 -11.44 1.37
C VAL A 255 9.92 -11.13 2.69
N MET A 256 10.39 -11.75 3.77
CA MET A 256 9.93 -11.47 5.13
C MET A 256 10.88 -10.47 5.78
N ILE A 257 10.33 -9.44 6.42
CA ILE A 257 11.10 -8.47 7.21
C ILE A 257 10.92 -8.82 8.68
N GLU A 258 12.01 -9.26 9.31
CA GLU A 258 11.99 -9.75 10.67
C GLU A 258 11.67 -8.63 11.67
N GLY A 259 10.77 -8.89 12.61
CA GLY A 259 10.32 -7.93 13.62
C GLY A 259 9.39 -6.83 13.11
N ALA A 260 9.21 -6.68 11.79
CA ALA A 260 8.29 -5.70 11.23
C ALA A 260 6.83 -6.10 11.41
N GLY A 261 5.97 -5.10 11.60
CA GLY A 261 4.52 -5.24 11.55
C GLY A 261 3.96 -4.98 10.15
N HIS A 262 2.80 -4.32 10.13
CA HIS A 262 2.06 -4.04 8.89
C HIS A 262 2.71 -2.96 8.01
N TYR A 263 3.69 -2.22 8.52
CA TYR A 263 4.36 -1.11 7.82
C TYR A 263 5.88 -1.34 7.71
N PRO A 264 6.35 -2.47 7.12
CA PRO A 264 7.77 -2.78 7.05
C PRO A 264 8.58 -1.67 6.35
N HIS A 265 8.01 -1.04 5.32
CA HIS A 265 8.63 0.05 4.56
C HIS A 265 8.87 1.34 5.38
N ALA A 266 8.23 1.48 6.54
CA ALA A 266 8.45 2.62 7.43
C ALA A 266 9.23 2.22 8.70
N GLN A 267 9.18 0.95 9.13
CA GLN A 267 9.91 0.45 10.28
C GLN A 267 11.36 0.07 9.94
N TYR A 268 11.54 -0.58 8.80
CA TYR A 268 12.81 -1.11 8.30
C TYR A 268 13.03 -0.67 6.84
N PRO A 269 13.08 0.64 6.58
CA PRO A 269 13.09 1.18 5.20
C PRO A 269 14.29 0.71 4.40
N ASP A 270 15.46 0.59 5.02
CA ASP A 270 16.69 0.17 4.34
C ASP A 270 16.62 -1.29 3.88
N GLU A 271 16.05 -2.18 4.70
CA GLU A 271 15.87 -3.59 4.34
C GLU A 271 14.85 -3.74 3.21
N VAL A 272 13.74 -3.01 3.28
CA VAL A 272 12.71 -3.02 2.23
C VAL A 272 13.24 -2.42 0.94
N ALA A 273 13.96 -1.30 1.00
CA ALA A 273 14.60 -0.70 -0.18
C ALA A 273 15.62 -1.65 -0.80
N ALA A 274 16.47 -2.30 0.00
CA ALA A 274 17.45 -3.27 -0.49
C ALA A 274 16.77 -4.47 -1.19
N ALA A 275 15.70 -5.02 -0.60
CA ALA A 275 14.93 -6.11 -1.20
C ALA A 275 14.29 -5.70 -2.53
N MET A 276 13.69 -4.52 -2.59
CA MET A 276 13.11 -3.98 -3.81
C MET A 276 14.17 -3.73 -4.88
N LEU A 277 15.28 -3.09 -4.56
CA LEU A 277 16.36 -2.79 -5.50
C LEU A 277 17.03 -4.06 -6.03
N ALA A 278 17.25 -5.07 -5.19
CA ALA A 278 17.74 -6.37 -5.63
C ALA A 278 16.79 -7.03 -6.64
N PHE A 279 15.49 -7.04 -6.33
CA PHE A 279 14.45 -7.57 -7.20
C PHE A 279 14.38 -6.83 -8.54
N LEU A 280 14.44 -5.49 -8.54
CA LEU A 280 14.41 -4.67 -9.74
C LEU A 280 15.70 -4.78 -10.56
N GLY A 281 16.86 -4.88 -9.90
CA GLY A 281 18.17 -4.99 -10.55
C GLY A 281 18.43 -6.34 -11.26
N GLU A 282 17.79 -7.43 -10.82
CA GLU A 282 17.83 -8.72 -11.54
C GLU A 282 17.17 -8.64 -12.92
N ARG A 283 16.15 -7.79 -13.07
CA ARG A 283 15.40 -7.58 -14.31
C ARG A 283 16.18 -6.78 -15.37
N ALA A 284 17.04 -5.86 -14.95
CA ALA A 284 17.86 -5.08 -15.87
C ALA A 284 18.98 -5.92 -16.52
N ARG A 285 19.21 -7.16 -16.04
CA ARG A 285 20.27 -8.06 -16.49
C ARG A 285 19.78 -9.25 -17.29
N GLY A 286 18.47 -9.49 -17.40
CA GLY A 286 17.82 -10.55 -18.15
C GLY A 286 17.02 -10.01 -19.32
#